data_d921d68a4d51221efd1b66e4d316bea2
#
_entry.id   d921d68a4d51221efd1b66e4d316bea2
#
_cell.length_a   1.000
_cell.length_b   1.000
_cell.length_c   1.000
_cell.angle_alpha   90.00
_cell.angle_beta   90.00
_cell.angle_gamma   90.00
#
_symmetry.space_group_name_H-M   'P 1'
#
loop_
_entity.id
_entity.type
_entity.pdbx_description
1 polymer ?
#
loop_
_entity_poly.entity_id
_entity_poly.type
_entity_poly.pdbx_seq_one_letter_code
_entity_poly.pdbx_strand_id
1 'polypeptide(L)'
;MLINWIHPIDKQDTSKLDLKDKRILLVEDNEINMEVAEFYLNAVHANVDKAWNGLEAVEKVKEQPNKYSLILMDIMMPKMNGDEAAKCIRKIHPSIPIVAMSAQSEYSMNQTIMNDSISKPIDEQKLNHILSKYVA
;
A
#
# COMPACT_ATOMS: atom_id res chain seq x y z
N MET A 1 34.93 -0.24 -17.71
CA MET A 1 34.40 0.05 -17.50
C MET A 1 33.67 0.18 -17.22
N LEU A 2 33.30 0.21 -16.90
CA LEU A 2 32.59 0.42 -16.64
C LEU A 2 31.77 0.60 -16.19
N ILE A 3 31.48 0.62 -15.82
CA ILE A 3 30.67 0.89 -15.50
C ILE A 3 29.73 1.06 -15.35
N ASN A 4 29.57 1.00 -15.29
CA ASN A 4 28.62 1.17 -15.26
C ASN A 4 27.75 0.84 -15.42
N TRP A 5 27.82 0.35 -15.31
CA TRP A 5 26.92 -0.08 -15.48
C TRP A 5 26.03 -0.22 -14.84
N ILE A 6 26.13 -0.25 -14.53
CA ILE A 6 25.34 -0.35 -13.99
C ILE A 6 24.51 -0.16 -13.51
N HIS A 7 24.33 -0.16 -13.37
CA HIS A 7 23.46 0.05 -13.10
C HIS A 7 22.57 0.50 -12.77
N PRO A 8 22.63 0.32 -12.39
CA PRO A 8 21.53 0.94 -11.68
C PRO A 8 20.44 1.37 -12.48
N ILE A 9 20.54 1.16 -13.45
CA ILE A 9 19.68 1.46 -14.29
C ILE A 9 18.45 0.92 -14.17
N ASP A 10 18.43 -0.23 -14.06
CA ASP A 10 17.22 -0.88 -13.92
C ASP A 10 16.72 -0.64 -12.56
N LYS A 11 17.47 -0.02 -11.73
CA LYS A 11 16.91 0.36 -10.52
C LYS A 11 16.06 1.51 -10.76
N GLN A 12 14.90 1.51 -10.22
CA GLN A 12 14.05 2.64 -10.27
C GLN A 12 14.65 3.77 -9.49
N ASP A 13 14.68 4.93 -10.06
CA ASP A 13 15.19 6.10 -9.39
C ASP A 13 14.07 6.68 -8.52
N THR A 14 13.96 6.16 -7.30
CA THR A 14 12.93 6.61 -6.37
C THR A 14 13.33 7.90 -5.67
N SER A 15 14.54 8.42 -5.90
CA SER A 15 14.96 9.67 -5.30
C SER A 15 14.11 10.85 -5.79
N LYS A 16 13.46 10.69 -6.93
CA LYS A 16 12.58 11.73 -7.48
C LYS A 16 11.12 11.52 -7.14
N LEU A 17 10.80 10.48 -6.37
CA LEU A 17 9.43 10.17 -6.02
C LEU A 17 8.94 11.19 -5.00
N ASP A 18 7.91 11.93 -5.36
CA ASP A 18 7.32 12.92 -4.48
C ASP A 18 5.81 12.81 -4.58
N LEU A 19 5.19 12.37 -3.51
CA LEU A 19 3.76 12.09 -3.47
C LEU A 19 2.99 13.11 -2.64
N LYS A 20 3.45 14.35 -2.63
CA LYS A 20 2.86 15.39 -1.77
C LYS A 20 1.38 15.65 -2.05
N ASP A 21 0.91 15.36 -3.26
CA ASP A 21 -0.48 15.56 -3.64
C ASP A 21 -1.29 14.27 -3.58
N LYS A 22 -0.69 13.20 -3.08
CA LYS A 22 -1.35 11.89 -3.02
C LYS A 22 -1.65 11.52 -1.58
N ARG A 23 -2.80 10.91 -1.38
CA ARG A 23 -3.18 10.42 -0.05
C ARG A 23 -3.36 8.91 -0.09
N ILE A 24 -2.73 8.24 0.84
CA ILE A 24 -2.71 6.78 0.91
C ILE A 24 -3.40 6.35 2.19
N LEU A 25 -4.29 5.37 2.07
CA LEU A 25 -4.90 4.74 3.23
C LEU A 25 -4.04 3.54 3.62
N LEU A 26 -3.47 3.60 4.81
CA LEU A 26 -2.60 2.55 5.33
C LEU A 26 -3.37 1.77 6.39
N VAL A 27 -3.61 0.50 6.12
CA VAL A 27 -4.42 -0.36 6.99
C VAL A 27 -3.53 -1.44 7.60
N GLU A 28 -3.33 -1.38 8.90
CA GLU A 28 -2.41 -2.25 9.61
C GLU A 28 -2.82 -2.29 11.08
N ASP A 29 -2.92 -3.48 11.68
CA ASP A 29 -3.35 -3.60 13.07
C ASP A 29 -2.20 -3.57 14.08
N ASN A 30 -0.97 -3.70 13.63
CA ASN A 30 0.20 -3.71 14.50
C ASN A 30 0.83 -2.32 14.52
N GLU A 31 0.99 -1.77 15.73
CA GLU A 31 1.49 -0.40 15.90
C GLU A 31 2.87 -0.19 15.32
N ILE A 32 3.77 -1.15 15.52
CA ILE A 32 5.15 -1.03 15.03
C ILE A 32 5.16 -1.09 13.51
N ASN A 33 4.41 -2.02 12.92
CA ASN A 33 4.33 -2.12 11.46
C ASN A 33 3.72 -0.88 10.85
N MET A 34 2.71 -0.30 11.52
CA MET A 34 2.09 0.94 11.09
C MET A 34 3.12 2.07 11.05
N GLU A 35 3.94 2.19 12.11
CA GLU A 35 4.96 3.23 12.19
C GLU A 35 6.02 3.08 11.10
N VAL A 36 6.46 1.85 10.84
CA VAL A 36 7.48 1.58 9.83
C VAL A 36 6.98 1.97 8.45
N ALA A 37 5.77 1.53 8.09
CA ALA A 37 5.22 1.86 6.79
C ALA A 37 4.97 3.37 6.66
N GLU A 38 4.46 3.98 7.71
CA GLU A 38 4.22 5.42 7.71
C GLU A 38 5.52 6.19 7.52
N PHE A 39 6.60 5.74 8.16
CA PHE A 39 7.91 6.38 8.01
C PHE A 39 8.35 6.40 6.54
N TYR A 40 8.22 5.28 5.86
CA TYR A 40 8.61 5.21 4.45
C TYR A 40 7.70 6.07 3.56
N LEU A 41 6.41 6.10 3.87
CA LEU A 41 5.47 6.93 3.11
C LEU A 41 5.75 8.42 3.32
N ASN A 42 6.07 8.81 4.54
CA ASN A 42 6.42 10.20 4.85
C ASN A 42 7.70 10.61 4.14
N ALA A 43 8.63 9.67 3.96
CA ALA A 43 9.90 9.96 3.29
C ALA A 43 9.71 10.39 1.84
N VAL A 44 8.61 9.98 1.20
CA VAL A 44 8.28 10.41 -0.16
C VAL A 44 7.15 11.44 -0.15
N HIS A 45 6.88 12.04 0.99
CA HIS A 45 5.94 13.13 1.19
C HIS A 45 4.46 12.76 0.97
N ALA A 46 4.13 11.48 0.98
CA ALA A 46 2.74 11.06 0.83
C ALA A 46 1.95 11.48 2.06
N ASN A 47 0.68 11.79 1.84
CA ASN A 47 -0.25 12.05 2.94
C ASN A 47 -0.86 10.71 3.34
N VAL A 48 -0.85 10.41 4.63
CA VAL A 48 -1.25 9.11 5.13
C VAL A 48 -2.43 9.23 6.08
N ASP A 49 -3.49 8.45 5.78
CA ASP A 49 -4.55 8.22 6.75
C ASP A 49 -4.37 6.79 7.23
N LYS A 50 -4.64 6.54 8.50
CA LYS A 50 -4.43 5.23 9.10
C LYS A 50 -5.75 4.58 9.45
N ALA A 51 -5.83 3.28 9.21
CA ALA A 51 -6.93 2.45 9.70
C ALA A 51 -6.32 1.25 10.40
N TRP A 52 -6.87 0.89 11.56
CA TRP A 52 -6.30 -0.13 12.41
C TRP A 52 -6.94 -1.50 12.24
N ASN A 53 -7.95 -1.58 11.38
CA ASN A 53 -8.59 -2.86 11.04
C ASN A 53 -9.41 -2.66 9.76
N GLY A 54 -9.96 -3.75 9.24
CA GLY A 54 -10.71 -3.71 8.00
C GLY A 54 -11.99 -2.88 8.08
N LEU A 55 -12.66 -2.89 9.22
CA LEU A 55 -13.87 -2.11 9.39
C LEU A 55 -13.59 -0.62 9.29
N GLU A 56 -12.52 -0.16 9.95
CA GLU A 56 -12.12 1.25 9.86
C GLU A 56 -11.78 1.63 8.43
N ALA A 57 -11.10 0.73 7.71
CA ALA A 57 -10.74 1.00 6.32
C ALA A 57 -11.99 1.20 5.47
N VAL A 58 -12.96 0.31 5.61
CA VAL A 58 -14.21 0.40 4.85
C VAL A 58 -14.93 1.71 5.17
N GLU A 59 -15.00 2.06 6.47
CA GLU A 59 -15.68 3.30 6.87
C GLU A 59 -15.03 4.54 6.28
N LYS A 60 -13.70 4.58 6.28
CA LYS A 60 -12.99 5.73 5.72
C LYS A 60 -13.24 5.89 4.23
N VAL A 61 -13.27 4.78 3.50
CA VAL A 61 -13.56 4.82 2.06
C VAL A 61 -15.00 5.22 1.81
N LYS A 62 -15.94 4.74 2.64
CA LYS A 62 -17.35 5.12 2.51
C LYS A 62 -17.53 6.62 2.70
N GLU A 63 -16.85 7.19 3.68
CA GLU A 63 -16.95 8.62 3.97
C GLU A 63 -16.47 9.49 2.82
N GLN A 64 -15.36 9.11 2.21
CA GLN A 64 -14.75 9.89 1.13
C GLN A 64 -14.17 8.95 0.08
N PRO A 65 -15.02 8.41 -0.81
CA PRO A 65 -14.56 7.39 -1.77
C PRO A 65 -13.45 7.85 -2.73
N ASN A 66 -13.36 9.14 -3.00
CA ASN A 66 -12.38 9.64 -3.96
C ASN A 66 -11.15 10.28 -3.29
N LYS A 67 -11.02 10.10 -1.98
CA LYS A 67 -9.93 10.74 -1.23
C LYS A 67 -8.58 10.08 -1.45
N TYR A 68 -8.58 8.77 -1.63
CA TYR A 68 -7.33 7.99 -1.63
C TYR A 68 -6.86 7.62 -3.02
N SER A 69 -5.54 7.67 -3.21
CA SER A 69 -4.90 7.25 -4.46
C SER A 69 -4.49 5.78 -4.43
N LEU A 70 -4.36 5.22 -3.23
CA LEU A 70 -3.89 3.85 -3.04
C LEU A 70 -4.29 3.39 -1.65
N ILE A 71 -4.60 2.11 -1.52
CA ILE A 71 -4.82 1.47 -0.22
C ILE A 71 -3.77 0.39 -0.04
N LEU A 72 -3.03 0.46 1.07
CA LEU A 72 -2.11 -0.59 1.48
C LEU A 72 -2.83 -1.37 2.57
N MET A 73 -3.16 -2.63 2.29
CA MET A 73 -4.07 -3.42 3.11
C MET A 73 -3.40 -4.64 3.71
N ASP A 74 -3.21 -4.62 5.04
CA ASP A 74 -2.76 -5.81 5.75
C ASP A 74 -3.83 -6.90 5.63
N ILE A 75 -3.41 -8.13 5.39
CA ILE A 75 -4.33 -9.24 5.19
C ILE A 75 -4.80 -9.85 6.50
N MET A 76 -3.89 -10.03 7.46
CA MET A 76 -4.22 -10.70 8.72
C MET A 76 -4.54 -9.69 9.81
N MET A 77 -5.82 -9.44 10.00
CA MET A 77 -6.28 -8.48 11.02
C MET A 77 -7.51 -9.03 11.73
N PRO A 78 -7.74 -8.61 12.99
CA PRO A 78 -8.95 -8.99 13.72
C PRO A 78 -10.15 -8.25 13.16
N LYS A 79 -11.33 -8.67 13.53
CA LYS A 79 -12.63 -8.11 13.15
C LYS A 79 -12.97 -8.32 11.68
N MET A 80 -12.22 -7.74 10.78
CA MET A 80 -12.43 -7.94 9.35
C MET A 80 -11.05 -8.01 8.71
N ASN A 81 -10.72 -9.14 8.08
CA ASN A 81 -9.42 -9.30 7.44
C ASN A 81 -9.34 -8.47 6.14
N GLY A 82 -8.12 -8.38 5.59
CA GLY A 82 -7.88 -7.52 4.44
C GLY A 82 -8.65 -7.92 3.19
N ASP A 83 -8.82 -9.23 2.97
CA ASP A 83 -9.56 -9.69 1.79
C ASP A 83 -11.04 -9.30 1.88
N GLU A 84 -11.62 -9.43 3.04
CA GLU A 84 -13.01 -9.04 3.26
C GLU A 84 -13.19 -7.53 3.09
N ALA A 85 -12.27 -6.76 3.69
CA ALA A 85 -12.31 -5.30 3.58
C ALA A 85 -12.18 -4.86 2.13
N ALA A 86 -11.27 -5.49 1.38
CA ALA A 86 -11.05 -5.15 -0.02
C ALA A 86 -12.29 -5.43 -0.86
N LYS A 87 -13.01 -6.53 -0.58
CA LYS A 87 -14.25 -6.82 -1.28
C LYS A 87 -15.30 -5.73 -1.04
N CYS A 88 -15.42 -5.28 0.21
CA CYS A 88 -16.35 -4.20 0.54
C CYS A 88 -15.95 -2.91 -0.16
N ILE A 89 -14.67 -2.59 -0.15
CA ILE A 89 -14.16 -1.38 -0.78
C ILE A 89 -14.40 -1.39 -2.28
N ARG A 90 -14.23 -2.55 -2.93
CA ARG A 90 -14.49 -2.66 -4.37
C ARG A 90 -15.92 -2.34 -4.76
N LYS A 91 -16.88 -2.59 -3.88
CA LYS A 91 -18.26 -2.23 -4.14
C LYS A 91 -18.47 -0.72 -4.09
N ILE A 92 -17.66 -0.02 -3.31
CA ILE A 92 -17.74 1.44 -3.17
C ILE A 92 -16.92 2.11 -4.28
N HIS A 93 -15.74 1.60 -4.53
CA HIS A 93 -14.77 2.20 -5.47
C HIS A 93 -14.14 1.09 -6.30
N PRO A 94 -14.70 0.77 -7.47
CA PRO A 94 -14.24 -0.38 -8.27
C PRO A 94 -12.81 -0.29 -8.79
N SER A 95 -12.25 0.91 -8.91
CA SER A 95 -10.97 1.09 -9.59
C SER A 95 -9.80 1.53 -8.72
N ILE A 96 -10.01 1.78 -7.43
CA ILE A 96 -8.89 2.24 -6.59
C ILE A 96 -7.84 1.14 -6.47
N PRO A 97 -6.54 1.45 -6.60
CA PRO A 97 -5.51 0.43 -6.39
C PRO A 97 -5.50 -0.05 -4.95
N ILE A 98 -5.55 -1.36 -4.76
CA ILE A 98 -5.45 -1.99 -3.44
C ILE A 98 -4.29 -2.97 -3.49
N VAL A 99 -3.30 -2.79 -2.61
CA VAL A 99 -2.12 -3.63 -2.54
C VAL A 99 -2.10 -4.34 -1.21
N ALA A 100 -2.07 -5.66 -1.24
CA ALA A 100 -2.06 -6.49 -0.04
C ALA A 100 -0.68 -6.48 0.59
N MET A 101 -0.64 -6.49 1.93
CA MET A 101 0.59 -6.68 2.69
C MET A 101 0.43 -7.98 3.47
N SER A 102 1.30 -8.95 3.23
CA SER A 102 1.17 -10.26 3.84
C SER A 102 2.51 -10.81 4.33
N ALA A 103 2.49 -11.39 5.54
CA ALA A 103 3.65 -12.09 6.08
C ALA A 103 3.72 -13.54 5.57
N GLN A 104 2.65 -14.01 4.96
CA GLN A 104 2.57 -15.38 4.50
C GLN A 104 3.16 -15.53 3.10
N SER A 105 4.19 -16.37 2.96
CA SER A 105 4.82 -16.59 1.66
C SER A 105 3.88 -17.25 0.66
N GLU A 106 2.85 -17.93 1.17
CA GLU A 106 1.90 -18.63 0.33
C GLU A 106 0.62 -17.85 0.05
N TYR A 107 0.59 -16.58 0.44
CA TYR A 107 -0.60 -15.78 0.20
C TYR A 107 -0.82 -15.65 -1.30
N SER A 108 -2.05 -15.97 -1.71
CA SER A 108 -2.45 -15.87 -3.11
C SER A 108 -3.56 -14.82 -3.18
N MET A 109 -3.25 -13.68 -3.77
CA MET A 109 -4.24 -12.61 -3.84
C MET A 109 -5.28 -12.90 -4.90
N ASN A 110 -6.50 -12.41 -4.66
CA ASN A 110 -7.56 -12.47 -5.65
C ASN A 110 -7.39 -11.28 -6.59
N GLN A 111 -6.95 -11.56 -7.81
CA GLN A 111 -6.61 -10.51 -8.78
C GLN A 111 -7.81 -9.71 -9.26
N THR A 112 -9.04 -10.17 -9.02
CA THR A 112 -10.22 -9.36 -9.35
C THR A 112 -10.50 -8.33 -8.27
N ILE A 113 -9.86 -8.44 -7.10
CA ILE A 113 -10.08 -7.56 -5.96
C ILE A 113 -8.83 -6.75 -5.64
N MET A 114 -7.68 -7.42 -5.58
CA MET A 114 -6.39 -6.78 -5.28
C MET A 114 -5.59 -6.54 -6.55
N ASN A 115 -4.85 -5.45 -6.56
CA ASN A 115 -4.00 -5.12 -7.72
C ASN A 115 -2.61 -5.72 -7.62
N ASP A 116 -2.10 -5.89 -6.39
CA ASP A 116 -0.73 -6.36 -6.18
C ASP A 116 -0.56 -6.79 -4.73
N SER A 117 0.61 -7.31 -4.39
CA SER A 117 0.91 -7.67 -3.01
C SER A 117 2.37 -7.37 -2.68
N ILE A 118 2.64 -7.09 -1.41
CA ILE A 118 3.98 -6.88 -0.88
C ILE A 118 4.17 -7.85 0.27
N SER A 119 5.31 -8.54 0.29
CA SER A 119 5.62 -9.43 1.41
C SER A 119 6.15 -8.63 2.59
N LYS A 120 5.77 -9.03 3.81
CA LYS A 120 6.31 -8.47 5.03
C LYS A 120 7.61 -9.19 5.38
N PRO A 121 8.56 -8.51 5.99
CA PRO A 121 8.51 -7.13 6.43
C PRO A 121 8.60 -6.15 5.28
N ILE A 122 7.86 -5.05 5.40
CA ILE A 122 7.88 -4.00 4.40
C ILE A 122 9.23 -3.29 4.48
N ASP A 123 9.88 -3.09 3.35
CA ASP A 123 11.08 -2.28 3.30
C ASP A 123 10.90 -1.16 2.29
N GLU A 124 11.82 -0.22 2.31
CA GLU A 124 11.74 0.97 1.49
C GLU A 124 11.69 0.64 0.00
N GLN A 125 12.51 -0.29 -0.43
CA GLN A 125 12.63 -0.65 -1.82
C GLN A 125 11.35 -1.25 -2.37
N LYS A 126 10.78 -2.21 -1.63
CA LYS A 126 9.52 -2.84 -2.02
C LYS A 126 8.40 -1.83 -2.09
N LEU A 127 8.32 -0.97 -1.07
CA LEU A 127 7.25 0.01 -1.00
C LEU A 127 7.38 1.05 -2.12
N ASN A 128 8.58 1.57 -2.33
CA ASN A 128 8.78 2.58 -3.37
C ASN A 128 8.51 2.02 -4.77
N HIS A 129 8.79 0.75 -4.99
CA HIS A 129 8.45 0.10 -6.26
C HIS A 129 6.94 0.13 -6.49
N ILE A 130 6.18 -0.23 -5.47
CA ILE A 130 4.71 -0.23 -5.54
C ILE A 130 4.18 1.20 -5.74
N LEU A 131 4.73 2.15 -5.01
CA LEU A 131 4.30 3.55 -5.14
C LEU A 131 4.55 4.08 -6.54
N SER A 132 5.71 3.77 -7.10
CA SER A 132 6.03 4.19 -8.46
C SER A 132 5.06 3.60 -9.48
N LYS A 133 4.64 2.36 -9.25
CA LYS A 133 3.78 1.65 -10.18
C LYS A 133 2.34 2.15 -10.16
N TYR A 134 1.82 2.51 -8.99
CA TYR A 134 0.40 2.79 -8.85
C TYR A 134 0.05 4.25 -8.57
N VAL A 135 0.97 5.04 -8.08
CA VAL A 135 0.66 6.38 -7.60
C VAL A 135 1.45 7.47 -8.30
N ALA A 136 2.65 7.16 -8.73
CA ALA A 136 3.53 8.18 -9.32
C ALA A 136 3.15 8.58 -10.75
#